data_5c0f05d7b086b8143e995756ca31676d
#
_entry.id   5c0f05d7b086b8143e995756ca31676d
#
_cell.length_a   1.000
_cell.length_b   1.000
_cell.length_c   1.000
_cell.angle_alpha   90.00
_cell.angle_beta   90.00
_cell.angle_gamma   90.00
#
_symmetry.space_group_name_H-M   'P 1'
#
loop_
_entity.id
_entity.type
_entity.pdbx_description
1 polymer ?
#
loop_
_entity_poly.entity_id
_entity_poly.type
_entity_poly.pdbx_seq_one_letter_code
_entity_poly.pdbx_strand_id
1 'polypeptide(L)'
;KFRLDSPYWTDIRYVSARLDQHRLGLLHDYSKRLFERLGCRDFARIDFRATADGTLKLLEVNPNPSWRWDDDPAIMAGLAGWSYAELLGRLIAAAQARVQSSAVPAKLAAS
;
A
#
# COMPACT_ATOMS: atom_id res chain seq x y z
N LYS A 1 3.52 -23.87 4.42
CA LYS A 1 3.64 -22.49 4.87
C LYS A 1 2.47 -21.62 4.42
N PHE A 2 2.06 -21.78 3.17
CA PHE A 2 0.94 -21.02 2.61
C PHE A 2 -0.33 -21.87 2.46
N ARG A 3 -0.49 -22.86 3.29
CA ARG A 3 -1.67 -23.71 3.27
C ARG A 3 -2.80 -23.00 4.01
N LEU A 4 -3.98 -22.97 3.42
CA LEU A 4 -5.14 -22.30 4.00
C LEU A 4 -5.63 -22.94 5.29
N ASP A 5 -5.32 -24.20 5.50
CA ASP A 5 -5.65 -24.94 6.72
C ASP A 5 -4.60 -24.80 7.82
N SER A 6 -3.55 -24.03 7.58
CA SER A 6 -2.48 -23.81 8.55
C SER A 6 -2.98 -22.96 9.73
N PRO A 7 -2.57 -23.26 10.99
CA PRO A 7 -2.88 -22.42 12.14
C PRO A 7 -2.44 -20.97 11.98
N TYR A 8 -1.40 -20.71 11.18
CA TYR A 8 -0.94 -19.34 10.92
C TYR A 8 -2.01 -18.47 10.32
N TRP A 9 -2.88 -19.01 9.45
CA TRP A 9 -3.95 -18.25 8.82
C TRP A 9 -5.10 -17.96 9.77
N THR A 10 -5.40 -18.87 10.68
CA THR A 10 -6.48 -18.69 11.64
C THR A 10 -6.08 -17.77 12.79
N ASP A 11 -4.78 -17.66 13.09
CA ASP A 11 -4.29 -16.86 14.20
C ASP A 11 -3.92 -15.42 13.78
N ILE A 12 -3.90 -15.12 12.47
CA ILE A 12 -3.62 -13.77 11.97
C ILE A 12 -4.82 -12.88 12.21
N ARG A 13 -4.58 -11.73 12.83
CA ARG A 13 -5.60 -10.70 13.07
C ARG A 13 -5.14 -9.39 12.47
N TYR A 14 -6.07 -8.71 11.83
CA TYR A 14 -5.84 -7.39 11.26
C TYR A 14 -6.53 -6.35 12.13
N VAL A 15 -5.75 -5.48 12.71
CA VAL A 15 -6.25 -4.41 13.57
C VAL A 15 -5.60 -3.09 13.17
N SER A 16 -6.29 -1.98 13.41
CA SER A 16 -5.70 -0.67 13.20
C SER A 16 -4.52 -0.46 14.15
N ALA A 17 -3.40 -0.01 13.60
CA ALA A 17 -2.22 0.32 14.39
C ALA A 17 -2.51 1.56 15.23
N ARG A 18 -2.13 1.51 16.50
CA ARG A 18 -2.21 2.66 17.40
C ARG A 18 -0.86 3.34 17.45
N LEU A 19 -0.68 4.33 16.59
CA LEU A 19 0.54 5.12 16.53
C LEU A 19 0.24 6.55 16.97
N ASP A 20 1.19 7.16 17.68
CA ASP A 20 1.12 8.59 17.93
C ASP A 20 1.32 9.37 16.63
N GLN A 21 0.99 10.66 16.64
CA GLN A 21 1.07 11.48 15.44
C GLN A 21 2.49 11.59 14.89
N HIS A 22 3.48 11.61 15.76
CA HIS A 22 4.88 11.69 15.33
C HIS A 22 5.30 10.44 14.54
N ARG A 23 5.01 9.25 15.07
CA ARG A 23 5.33 7.99 14.40
C ARG A 23 4.52 7.78 13.14
N LEU A 24 3.25 8.17 13.16
CA LEU A 24 2.41 8.12 11.98
C LEU A 24 2.97 9.02 10.87
N GLY A 25 3.42 10.22 11.22
CA GLY A 25 4.08 11.13 10.28
C GLY A 25 5.35 10.55 9.69
N LEU A 26 6.19 9.91 10.51
CA LEU A 26 7.38 9.21 10.03
C LEU A 26 7.03 8.07 9.09
N LEU A 27 6.02 7.29 9.43
CA LEU A 27 5.58 6.17 8.60
C LEU A 27 5.12 6.66 7.22
N HIS A 28 4.32 7.72 7.18
CA HIS A 28 3.87 8.31 5.93
C HIS A 28 5.03 8.87 5.11
N ASP A 29 5.95 9.57 5.74
CA ASP A 29 7.11 10.16 5.07
C ASP A 29 8.03 9.07 4.49
N TYR A 30 8.36 8.06 5.26
CA TYR A 30 9.16 6.93 4.78
C TYR A 30 8.47 6.19 3.63
N SER A 31 7.17 5.98 3.75
CA SER A 31 6.40 5.29 2.71
C SER A 31 6.41 6.07 1.40
N LYS A 32 6.22 7.39 1.44
CA LYS A 32 6.27 8.24 0.25
C LYS A 32 7.65 8.21 -0.40
N ARG A 33 8.70 8.33 0.39
CA ARG A 33 10.08 8.31 -0.11
C ARG A 33 10.42 6.99 -0.76
N LEU A 34 10.05 5.87 -0.13
CA LEU A 34 10.27 4.55 -0.68
C LEU A 34 9.50 4.34 -1.98
N PHE A 35 8.24 4.76 -2.00
CA PHE A 35 7.41 4.68 -3.18
C PHE A 35 8.05 5.39 -4.38
N GLU A 36 8.50 6.61 -4.17
CA GLU A 36 9.13 7.42 -5.22
C GLU A 36 10.49 6.85 -5.65
N ARG A 37 11.35 6.52 -4.71
CA ARG A 37 12.71 6.04 -5.00
C ARG A 37 12.74 4.68 -5.67
N LEU A 38 11.79 3.82 -5.33
CA LEU A 38 11.69 2.50 -5.93
C LEU A 38 10.89 2.48 -7.24
N GLY A 39 10.37 3.63 -7.65
CA GLY A 39 9.60 3.72 -8.88
C GLY A 39 8.28 3.00 -8.83
N CYS A 40 7.66 2.89 -7.67
CA CYS A 40 6.34 2.30 -7.54
C CYS A 40 5.30 3.12 -8.30
N ARG A 41 4.27 2.46 -8.77
CA ARG A 41 3.21 3.10 -9.55
C ARG A 41 1.84 2.79 -8.96
N ASP A 42 1.01 3.81 -8.85
CA ASP A 42 -0.39 3.78 -8.46
C ASP A 42 -0.60 3.36 -7.01
N PHE A 43 -0.10 2.20 -6.59
CA PHE A 43 -0.07 1.82 -5.18
C PHE A 43 0.97 0.75 -4.90
N ALA A 44 1.34 0.64 -3.63
CA ALA A 44 2.25 -0.38 -3.13
C ALA A 44 1.86 -0.71 -1.69
N ARG A 45 2.27 -1.87 -1.21
CA ARG A 45 2.19 -2.19 0.21
C ARG A 45 3.59 -2.14 0.81
N ILE A 46 3.72 -1.39 1.88
CA ILE A 46 5.00 -1.23 2.56
C ILE A 46 4.80 -1.70 4.00
N ASP A 47 5.58 -2.68 4.39
CA ASP A 47 5.45 -3.33 5.69
C ASP A 47 6.55 -2.86 6.62
N PHE A 48 6.16 -2.36 7.76
CA PHE A 48 7.06 -1.93 8.83
C PHE A 48 6.80 -2.73 10.10
N ARG A 49 7.79 -2.72 10.96
CA ARG A 49 7.66 -3.24 12.31
C ARG A 49 8.23 -2.22 13.29
N ALA A 50 7.51 -1.99 14.38
CA ALA A 50 8.03 -1.19 15.47
C ALA A 50 8.76 -2.08 16.47
N THR A 51 9.93 -1.67 16.90
CA THR A 51 10.65 -2.32 17.99
C THR A 51 10.03 -1.94 19.34
N ALA A 52 10.49 -2.56 20.42
CA ALA A 52 9.96 -2.27 21.75
C ALA A 52 10.13 -0.81 22.17
N ASP A 53 11.18 -0.14 21.69
CA ASP A 53 11.42 1.29 21.95
C ASP A 53 10.70 2.20 20.95
N GLY A 54 9.92 1.64 20.03
CA GLY A 54 9.13 2.38 19.06
C GLY A 54 9.85 2.75 17.77
N THR A 55 11.08 2.26 17.56
CA THR A 55 11.78 2.48 16.30
C THR A 55 11.11 1.72 15.17
N LEU A 56 10.82 2.41 14.06
CA LEU A 56 10.23 1.79 12.88
C LEU A 56 11.31 1.14 12.02
N LYS A 57 11.08 -0.10 11.68
CA LYS A 57 11.99 -0.88 10.82
C LYS A 57 11.23 -1.35 9.59
N LEU A 58 11.81 -1.12 8.42
CA LEU A 58 11.25 -1.59 7.16
C LEU A 58 11.46 -3.09 7.04
N LEU A 59 10.40 -3.82 6.73
CA LEU A 59 10.45 -5.25 6.47
C LEU A 59 10.40 -5.58 4.98
N GLU A 60 9.45 -4.97 4.27
CA GLU A 60 9.20 -5.34 2.89
C GLU A 60 8.51 -4.19 2.15
N VAL A 61 8.81 -4.07 0.86
CA VAL A 61 8.05 -3.26 -0.07
C VAL A 61 7.49 -4.18 -1.15
N ASN A 62 6.18 -4.20 -1.29
CA ASN A 62 5.52 -4.95 -2.35
C ASN A 62 4.97 -3.94 -3.38
N PRO A 63 5.61 -3.79 -4.55
CA PRO A 63 5.19 -2.81 -5.55
C PRO A 63 3.96 -3.24 -6.35
N ASN A 64 3.52 -4.47 -6.19
CA ASN A 64 2.36 -5.01 -6.89
C ASN A 64 1.51 -5.86 -5.95
N PRO A 65 0.89 -5.24 -4.93
CA PRO A 65 0.07 -6.00 -3.98
C PRO A 65 -1.22 -6.50 -4.63
N SER A 66 -1.80 -7.53 -4.01
CA SER A 66 -3.03 -8.13 -4.50
C SER A 66 -4.20 -7.15 -4.45
N TRP A 67 -5.08 -7.22 -5.46
CA TRP A 67 -6.30 -6.42 -5.54
C TRP A 67 -7.53 -7.16 -5.03
N ARG A 68 -7.36 -8.37 -4.56
CA ARG A 68 -8.51 -9.19 -4.14
C ARG A 68 -9.24 -8.52 -2.99
N TRP A 69 -10.57 -8.69 -2.98
CA TRP A 69 -11.44 -8.12 -1.95
C TRP A 69 -11.13 -8.66 -0.54
N ASP A 70 -10.54 -9.85 -0.45
CA ASP A 70 -10.25 -10.56 0.80
C ASP A 70 -8.76 -10.58 1.16
N ASP A 71 -7.94 -9.79 0.46
CA ASP A 71 -6.50 -9.74 0.70
C ASP A 71 -6.09 -8.45 1.43
N ASP A 72 -4.81 -8.37 1.79
CA ASP A 72 -4.28 -7.36 2.70
C ASP A 72 -4.67 -5.92 2.34
N PRO A 73 -4.51 -5.44 1.10
CA PRO A 73 -4.86 -4.05 0.80
C PRO A 73 -6.35 -3.75 1.01
N ALA A 74 -7.23 -4.68 0.68
CA ALA A 74 -8.67 -4.50 0.89
C ALA A 74 -9.01 -4.49 2.37
N ILE A 75 -8.37 -5.36 3.16
CA ILE A 75 -8.57 -5.40 4.61
C ILE A 75 -8.07 -4.09 5.24
N MET A 76 -6.90 -3.63 4.83
CA MET A 76 -6.33 -2.36 5.32
C MET A 76 -7.21 -1.18 4.97
N ALA A 77 -7.74 -1.13 3.75
CA ALA A 77 -8.67 -0.09 3.33
C ALA A 77 -9.93 -0.08 4.21
N GLY A 78 -10.47 -1.26 4.53
CA GLY A 78 -11.61 -1.40 5.43
C GLY A 78 -11.31 -0.87 6.82
N LEU A 79 -10.14 -1.14 7.37
CA LEU A 79 -9.70 -0.61 8.65
C LEU A 79 -9.58 0.94 8.62
N ALA A 80 -9.25 1.51 7.48
CA ALA A 80 -9.17 2.95 7.28
C ALA A 80 -10.53 3.60 6.99
N GLY A 81 -11.59 2.81 6.92
CA GLY A 81 -12.94 3.30 6.68
C GLY A 81 -13.34 3.37 5.20
N TRP A 82 -12.56 2.77 4.31
CA TRP A 82 -12.86 2.74 2.88
C TRP A 82 -13.57 1.45 2.50
N SER A 83 -14.54 1.54 1.61
CA SER A 83 -15.09 0.35 0.97
C SER A 83 -14.10 -0.20 -0.06
N TYR A 84 -14.31 -1.45 -0.44
CA TYR A 84 -13.51 -2.06 -1.51
C TYR A 84 -13.67 -1.30 -2.83
N ALA A 85 -14.90 -0.86 -3.14
CA ALA A 85 -15.16 -0.06 -4.34
C ALA A 85 -14.41 1.27 -4.32
N GLU A 86 -14.32 1.93 -3.16
CA GLU A 86 -13.54 3.16 -3.02
C GLU A 86 -12.06 2.92 -3.24
N LEU A 87 -11.53 1.81 -2.71
CA LEU A 87 -10.13 1.43 -2.96
C LEU A 87 -9.87 1.26 -4.44
N LEU A 88 -10.68 0.46 -5.14
CA LEU A 88 -10.55 0.24 -6.58
C LEU A 88 -10.68 1.53 -7.37
N GLY A 89 -11.64 2.38 -7.00
CA GLY A 89 -11.84 3.68 -7.65
C GLY A 89 -10.61 4.57 -7.56
N ARG A 90 -9.96 4.60 -6.40
CA ARG A 90 -8.72 5.37 -6.20
C ARG A 90 -7.55 4.81 -6.99
N LEU A 91 -7.44 3.48 -7.07
CA LEU A 91 -6.41 2.84 -7.89
C LEU A 91 -6.58 3.16 -9.38
N ILE A 92 -7.81 3.08 -9.87
CA ILE A 92 -8.11 3.41 -11.26
C ILE A 92 -7.83 4.88 -11.53
N ALA A 93 -8.23 5.79 -10.64
CA ALA A 93 -7.98 7.21 -10.80
C ALA A 93 -6.48 7.52 -10.83
N ALA A 94 -5.68 6.89 -9.98
CA ALA A 94 -4.23 7.05 -9.98
C ALA A 94 -3.61 6.56 -11.29
N ALA A 95 -4.05 5.40 -11.78
CA ALA A 95 -3.56 4.85 -13.04
C ALA A 95 -3.94 5.75 -14.24
N GLN A 96 -5.15 6.27 -14.25
CA GLN A 96 -5.60 7.20 -15.31
C GLN A 96 -4.76 8.48 -15.30
N ALA A 97 -4.51 9.05 -14.13
CA ALA A 97 -3.69 10.25 -14.00
C ALA A 97 -2.28 10.02 -14.52
N ARG A 98 -1.68 8.86 -14.18
CA ARG A 98 -0.34 8.49 -14.65
C ARG A 98 -0.30 8.32 -16.16
N VAL A 99 -1.27 7.65 -16.73
CA VAL A 99 -1.34 7.42 -18.18
C VAL A 99 -1.54 8.73 -18.93
N GLN A 100 -2.41 9.60 -18.45
CA GLN A 100 -2.62 10.91 -19.07
C GLN A 100 -1.35 11.76 -19.07
N SER A 101 -0.61 11.78 -17.97
CA SER A 101 0.68 12.48 -17.89
C SER A 101 1.69 11.91 -18.88
N SER A 102 1.73 10.60 -19.06
CA SER A 102 2.66 9.92 -19.95
C SER A 102 2.28 10.05 -21.42
N ALA A 103 0.98 10.18 -21.71
CA ALA A 103 0.48 10.24 -23.09
C ALA A 103 0.91 11.50 -23.84
N VAL A 104 1.03 12.65 -23.14
CA VAL A 104 1.39 13.91 -23.77
C VAL A 104 2.76 13.86 -24.44
N PRO A 105 3.85 13.43 -23.76
CA PRO A 105 5.14 13.28 -24.42
C PRO A 105 5.12 12.27 -25.57
N ALA A 106 4.40 11.17 -25.42
CA ALA A 106 4.28 10.16 -26.46
C ALA A 106 3.59 10.70 -27.71
N LYS A 107 2.55 11.49 -27.55
CA LYS A 107 1.86 12.14 -28.66
C LYS A 107 2.78 13.11 -29.40
N LEU A 108 3.53 13.91 -28.68
CA LEU A 108 4.48 14.84 -29.29
C LEU A 108 5.57 14.11 -30.06
N ALA A 109 6.04 13.00 -29.55
CA ALA A 109 7.04 12.18 -30.22
C ALA A 109 6.49 11.51 -31.49
N ALA A 110 5.22 11.20 -31.53
CA ALA A 110 4.56 10.56 -32.66
C ALA A 110 4.24 11.54 -33.80
N SER A 111 4.13 12.81 -33.50
CA SER A 111 3.83 13.83 -34.51
C SER A 111 5.08 14.37 -35.17
#